data_e9a635e5df16a68cd61d5255b23fddf8
#
_entry.id   e9a635e5df16a68cd61d5255b23fddf8
#
_cell.length_a   1.000
_cell.length_b   1.000
_cell.length_c   1.000
_cell.angle_alpha   90.00
_cell.angle_beta   90.00
_cell.angle_gamma   90.00
#
_symmetry.space_group_name_H-M   'P 1'
#
loop_
_entity.id
_entity.type
_entity.pdbx_description
1 polymer ?
#
loop_
_entity_poly.entity_id
_entity_poly.type
_entity_poly.pdbx_seq_one_letter_code
_entity_poly.pdbx_strand_id
1 'polypeptide(L)'
;MTEMTNGSARVAVSGKPGNSFEQIMSNVPNAMARWWSLEEELRFNGLVDSDIKEEVRRAMAPEAGCKFCASLAPAKDSYPTARESLAVAYSLMLARDPKDLDDSVFDVLREEFSDPEIVELTMWALFMYASQAFGAALRVPAADDEEKVAYAQSRRAELP
;
A
#
# COMPACT_ATOMS: atom_id res chain seq x y z
N MET A 1 -1.44 26.78 -22.76
CA MET A 1 -1.68 26.64 -21.30
C MET A 1 -2.91 25.76 -21.17
N THR A 2 -2.71 24.47 -20.86
CA THR A 2 -3.81 23.52 -20.65
C THR A 2 -4.35 23.74 -19.25
N GLU A 3 -5.60 24.15 -19.12
CA GLU A 3 -6.28 24.25 -17.83
C GLU A 3 -6.24 22.90 -17.15
N MET A 4 -5.47 22.84 -16.06
CA MET A 4 -5.47 21.67 -15.18
C MET A 4 -6.75 21.69 -14.38
N THR A 5 -7.72 20.87 -14.76
CA THR A 5 -8.97 20.68 -14.02
C THR A 5 -8.62 20.13 -12.62
N ASN A 6 -9.36 20.64 -11.62
CA ASN A 6 -9.17 20.32 -10.20
C ASN A 6 -9.49 18.83 -9.91
N GLY A 7 -8.59 17.93 -10.28
CA GLY A 7 -8.76 16.47 -10.17
C GLY A 7 -7.82 15.65 -11.05
N SER A 8 -7.11 16.29 -11.99
CA SER A 8 -6.15 15.58 -12.86
C SER A 8 -4.81 15.33 -12.16
N ALA A 9 -4.11 14.28 -12.61
CA ALA A 9 -2.73 14.01 -12.19
C ALA A 9 -1.83 15.23 -12.43
N ARG A 10 -0.83 15.41 -11.54
CA ARG A 10 0.13 16.54 -11.63
C ARG A 10 1.17 16.38 -12.74
N VAL A 11 1.30 15.18 -13.28
CA VAL A 11 2.20 14.83 -14.37
C VAL A 11 1.44 14.13 -15.47
N ALA A 12 1.97 14.18 -16.69
CA ALA A 12 1.36 13.50 -17.82
C ALA A 12 1.36 11.99 -17.61
N VAL A 13 0.23 11.35 -17.92
CA VAL A 13 0.15 9.89 -18.06
C VAL A 13 0.80 9.45 -19.36
N SER A 14 1.47 8.32 -19.37
CA SER A 14 2.25 7.86 -20.51
C SER A 14 1.42 7.36 -21.70
N GLY A 15 0.12 7.11 -21.49
CA GLY A 15 -0.76 6.46 -22.47
C GLY A 15 -0.43 4.98 -22.74
N LYS A 16 0.50 4.38 -21.96
CA LYS A 16 0.82 2.96 -22.03
C LYS A 16 -0.28 2.14 -21.36
N PRO A 17 -0.42 0.83 -21.71
CA PRO A 17 -1.32 -0.06 -20.99
C PRO A 17 -1.01 -0.11 -19.49
N GLY A 18 -2.06 -0.27 -18.68
CA GLY A 18 -1.96 -0.35 -17.22
C GLY A 18 -2.95 0.57 -16.53
N ASN A 19 -3.09 0.41 -15.23
CA ASN A 19 -3.93 1.27 -14.41
C ASN A 19 -3.34 2.70 -14.30
N SER A 20 -4.13 3.61 -13.75
CA SER A 20 -3.75 5.03 -13.63
C SER A 20 -2.43 5.25 -12.87
N PHE A 21 -2.14 4.41 -11.88
CA PHE A 21 -0.90 4.47 -11.11
C PHE A 21 0.31 4.01 -11.97
N GLU A 22 0.16 2.90 -12.67
CA GLU A 22 1.17 2.34 -13.57
C GLU A 22 1.48 3.28 -14.74
N GLN A 23 0.49 3.93 -15.30
CA GLN A 23 0.67 4.89 -16.39
C GLN A 23 1.55 6.07 -15.97
N ILE A 24 1.45 6.52 -14.73
CA ILE A 24 2.33 7.58 -14.19
C ILE A 24 3.73 7.04 -13.94
N MET A 25 3.87 5.86 -13.30
CA MET A 25 5.17 5.25 -13.02
C MET A 25 5.94 4.87 -14.28
N SER A 26 5.23 4.56 -15.36
CA SER A 26 5.86 4.15 -16.64
C SER A 26 6.63 5.27 -17.36
N ASN A 27 6.61 6.49 -16.83
CA ASN A 27 7.57 7.53 -17.23
C ASN A 27 9.00 7.17 -16.85
N VAL A 28 9.20 6.26 -15.87
CA VAL A 28 10.51 5.72 -15.42
C VAL A 28 10.45 4.18 -15.40
N PRO A 29 10.41 3.52 -16.57
CA PRO A 29 10.04 2.11 -16.69
C PRO A 29 10.98 1.16 -15.93
N ASN A 30 12.27 1.44 -15.88
CA ASN A 30 13.22 0.60 -15.16
C ASN A 30 13.04 0.67 -13.64
N ALA A 31 12.69 1.83 -13.10
CA ALA A 31 12.39 1.99 -11.68
C ALA A 31 11.05 1.31 -11.36
N MET A 32 10.03 1.50 -12.21
CA MET A 32 8.73 0.86 -12.07
C MET A 32 8.84 -0.67 -12.01
N ALA A 33 9.61 -1.28 -12.91
CA ALA A 33 9.79 -2.74 -12.93
C ALA A 33 10.39 -3.27 -11.61
N ARG A 34 11.38 -2.57 -11.04
CA ARG A 34 11.98 -2.94 -9.75
C ARG A 34 11.05 -2.70 -8.57
N TRP A 35 10.25 -1.65 -8.64
CA TRP A 35 9.23 -1.33 -7.64
C TRP A 35 8.18 -2.45 -7.54
N TRP A 36 7.65 -2.89 -8.68
CA TRP A 36 6.68 -3.98 -8.72
C TRP A 36 7.29 -5.32 -8.30
N SER A 37 8.54 -5.61 -8.69
CA SER A 37 9.22 -6.81 -8.22
C SER A 37 9.41 -6.83 -6.69
N LEU A 38 9.72 -5.68 -6.07
CA LEU A 38 9.79 -5.58 -4.61
C LEU A 38 8.41 -5.72 -3.96
N GLU A 39 7.38 -5.12 -4.56
CA GLU A 39 6.02 -5.27 -4.06
C GLU A 39 5.56 -6.72 -4.07
N GLU A 40 5.78 -7.42 -5.18
CA GLU A 40 5.44 -8.84 -5.33
C GLU A 40 6.13 -9.69 -4.27
N GLU A 41 7.43 -9.50 -4.09
CA GLU A 41 8.20 -10.22 -3.06
C GLU A 41 7.66 -9.97 -1.66
N LEU A 42 7.47 -8.70 -1.29
CA LEU A 42 6.97 -8.34 0.04
C LEU A 42 5.54 -8.80 0.27
N ARG A 43 4.69 -8.79 -0.76
CA ARG A 43 3.27 -9.10 -0.64
C ARG A 43 3.02 -10.60 -0.54
N PHE A 44 3.68 -11.42 -1.36
CA PHE A 44 3.31 -12.82 -1.57
C PHE A 44 4.35 -13.84 -1.13
N ASN A 45 5.63 -13.49 -1.12
CA ASN A 45 6.71 -14.44 -0.87
C ASN A 45 7.29 -14.36 0.55
N GLY A 46 6.68 -13.56 1.43
CA GLY A 46 7.18 -13.33 2.76
C GLY A 46 6.62 -14.24 3.85
N LEU A 47 6.90 -13.88 5.10
CA LEU A 47 6.52 -14.61 6.32
C LEU A 47 5.14 -14.21 6.85
N VAL A 48 4.75 -12.95 6.65
CA VAL A 48 3.47 -12.40 7.08
C VAL A 48 2.43 -12.64 6.00
N ASP A 49 1.24 -13.11 6.40
CA ASP A 49 0.16 -13.40 5.47
C ASP A 49 -0.20 -12.21 4.57
N SER A 50 -0.41 -12.48 3.29
CA SER A 50 -0.78 -11.45 2.30
C SER A 50 -2.09 -10.74 2.64
N ASP A 51 -3.01 -11.41 3.33
CA ASP A 51 -4.27 -10.81 3.79
C ASP A 51 -4.04 -9.77 4.88
N ILE A 52 -3.15 -10.03 5.85
CA ILE A 52 -2.74 -9.04 6.86
C ILE A 52 -2.10 -7.83 6.18
N LYS A 53 -1.21 -8.06 5.23
CA LYS A 53 -0.56 -7.01 4.43
C LYS A 53 -1.56 -6.16 3.66
N GLU A 54 -2.61 -6.77 3.14
CA GLU A 54 -3.69 -6.05 2.47
C GLU A 54 -4.49 -5.17 3.44
N GLU A 55 -4.79 -5.63 4.65
CA GLU A 55 -5.46 -4.80 5.65
C GLU A 55 -4.60 -3.60 6.07
N VAL A 56 -3.29 -3.80 6.21
CA VAL A 56 -2.32 -2.71 6.42
C VAL A 56 -2.40 -1.69 5.27
N ARG A 57 -2.36 -2.14 4.02
CA ARG A 57 -2.46 -1.27 2.84
C ARG A 57 -3.77 -0.45 2.84
N ARG A 58 -4.89 -1.12 3.13
CA ARG A 58 -6.22 -0.48 3.16
C ARG A 58 -6.31 0.60 4.23
N ALA A 59 -5.84 0.29 5.44
CA ALA A 59 -5.88 1.21 6.57
C ALA A 59 -5.01 2.44 6.35
N MET A 60 -3.83 2.28 5.74
CA MET A 60 -2.88 3.36 5.50
C MET A 60 -3.29 4.29 4.35
N ALA A 61 -4.05 3.82 3.37
CA ALA A 61 -4.34 4.57 2.16
C ALA A 61 -5.11 5.89 2.38
N PRO A 62 -6.15 5.96 3.23
CA PRO A 62 -6.81 7.21 3.58
C PRO A 62 -5.88 8.19 4.31
N GLU A 63 -5.07 7.70 5.25
CA GLU A 63 -4.13 8.51 6.05
C GLU A 63 -3.06 9.16 5.17
N ALA A 64 -2.57 8.43 4.17
CA ALA A 64 -1.61 8.94 3.19
C ALA A 64 -2.24 9.87 2.14
N GLY A 65 -3.56 9.91 2.01
CA GLY A 65 -4.29 10.74 1.05
C GLY A 65 -4.22 10.26 -0.39
N CYS A 66 -3.87 9.00 -0.64
CA CYS A 66 -3.86 8.40 -1.97
C CYS A 66 -5.27 8.01 -2.42
N LYS A 67 -5.91 8.81 -3.27
CA LYS A 67 -7.26 8.54 -3.77
C LYS A 67 -7.35 7.22 -4.54
N PHE A 68 -6.36 6.92 -5.37
CA PHE A 68 -6.26 5.64 -6.08
C PHE A 68 -6.22 4.47 -5.09
N CYS A 69 -5.26 4.51 -4.16
CA CYS A 69 -5.04 3.42 -3.21
C CYS A 69 -6.25 3.17 -2.30
N ALA A 70 -6.91 4.23 -1.84
CA ALA A 70 -8.10 4.15 -0.99
C ALA A 70 -9.33 3.61 -1.75
N SER A 71 -9.43 3.90 -3.06
CA SER A 71 -10.57 3.47 -3.87
C SER A 71 -10.51 2.00 -4.31
N LEU A 72 -9.33 1.36 -4.27
CA LEU A 72 -9.19 -0.06 -4.63
C LEU A 72 -9.96 -0.99 -3.70
N ALA A 73 -9.89 -0.74 -2.41
CA ALA A 73 -10.70 -1.42 -1.39
C ALA A 73 -10.68 -0.59 -0.10
N PRO A 74 -11.84 -0.40 0.58
CA PRO A 74 -11.92 0.38 1.81
C PRO A 74 -11.23 -0.33 2.98
N ALA A 75 -10.77 0.46 3.95
CA ALA A 75 -10.36 -0.06 5.25
C ALA A 75 -11.54 -0.74 5.96
N LYS A 76 -11.25 -1.69 6.83
CA LYS A 76 -12.25 -2.30 7.71
C LYS A 76 -12.42 -1.48 8.99
N ASP A 77 -13.60 -1.51 9.57
CA ASP A 77 -13.90 -0.87 10.86
C ASP A 77 -13.35 -1.68 12.05
N SER A 78 -13.07 -2.98 11.86
CA SER A 78 -12.54 -3.87 12.89
C SER A 78 -11.79 -5.05 12.26
N TYR A 79 -10.91 -5.65 13.04
CA TYR A 79 -10.08 -6.79 12.62
C TYR A 79 -10.39 -8.00 13.51
N PRO A 80 -10.56 -9.20 12.94
CA PRO A 80 -11.03 -10.39 13.68
C PRO A 80 -9.99 -10.98 14.62
N THR A 81 -8.69 -10.72 14.39
CA THR A 81 -7.59 -11.28 15.20
C THR A 81 -6.72 -10.20 15.81
N ALA A 82 -6.07 -10.53 16.94
CA ALA A 82 -5.06 -9.66 17.55
C ALA A 82 -3.92 -9.37 16.57
N ARG A 83 -3.49 -10.38 15.83
CA ARG A 83 -2.43 -10.29 14.83
C ARG A 83 -2.72 -9.26 13.74
N GLU A 84 -3.93 -9.27 13.16
CA GLU A 84 -4.34 -8.25 12.17
C GLU A 84 -4.44 -6.85 12.80
N SER A 85 -5.05 -6.76 13.99
CA SER A 85 -5.20 -5.47 14.70
C SER A 85 -3.84 -4.85 15.02
N LEU A 86 -2.89 -5.64 15.51
CA LEU A 86 -1.55 -5.18 15.84
C LEU A 86 -0.76 -4.77 14.59
N ALA A 87 -0.82 -5.55 13.51
CA ALA A 87 -0.17 -5.20 12.25
C ALA A 87 -0.64 -3.84 11.72
N VAL A 88 -1.94 -3.61 11.72
CA VAL A 88 -2.52 -2.34 11.26
C VAL A 88 -2.16 -1.19 12.20
N ALA A 89 -2.33 -1.35 13.50
CA ALA A 89 -2.02 -0.32 14.48
C ALA A 89 -0.55 0.10 14.41
N TYR A 90 0.37 -0.87 14.40
CA TYR A 90 1.80 -0.62 14.25
C TYR A 90 2.12 0.15 12.96
N SER A 91 1.56 -0.30 11.84
CA SER A 91 1.83 0.32 10.54
C SER A 91 1.34 1.77 10.46
N LEU A 92 0.21 2.09 11.07
CA LEU A 92 -0.30 3.46 11.18
C LEU A 92 0.56 4.33 12.10
N MET A 93 1.05 3.79 13.22
CA MET A 93 1.98 4.49 14.11
C MET A 93 3.30 4.78 13.39
N LEU A 94 3.88 3.78 12.74
CA LEU A 94 5.12 3.89 11.97
C LEU A 94 5.01 4.96 10.87
N ALA A 95 3.89 4.99 10.14
CA ALA A 95 3.66 5.97 9.07
C ALA A 95 3.49 7.41 9.60
N ARG A 96 3.00 7.55 10.83
CA ARG A 96 2.82 8.86 11.46
C ARG A 96 4.14 9.47 11.92
N ASP A 97 4.87 8.79 12.77
CA ASP A 97 6.24 9.15 13.14
C ASP A 97 7.00 7.92 13.67
N PRO A 98 8.02 7.43 12.96
CA PRO A 98 8.80 6.28 13.40
C PRO A 98 9.59 6.51 14.69
N LYS A 99 9.78 7.76 15.11
CA LYS A 99 10.49 8.09 16.36
C LYS A 99 9.61 7.95 17.60
N ASP A 100 8.28 7.92 17.41
CA ASP A 100 7.31 7.75 18.50
C ASP A 100 7.11 6.27 18.86
N LEU A 101 7.79 5.34 18.17
CA LEU A 101 7.76 3.90 18.46
C LEU A 101 8.77 3.62 19.59
N ASP A 102 8.27 3.39 20.78
CA ASP A 102 9.08 2.96 21.92
C ASP A 102 9.19 1.42 22.02
N ASP A 103 10.02 0.94 22.91
CA ASP A 103 10.28 -0.52 23.06
C ASP A 103 9.02 -1.29 23.43
N SER A 104 8.05 -0.68 24.14
CA SER A 104 6.81 -1.35 24.54
C SER A 104 5.93 -1.72 23.36
N VAL A 105 5.98 -0.97 22.25
CA VAL A 105 5.29 -1.33 21.00
C VAL A 105 5.84 -2.65 20.46
N PHE A 106 7.16 -2.83 20.51
CA PHE A 106 7.80 -4.06 20.02
C PHE A 106 7.58 -5.24 20.97
N ASP A 107 7.46 -5.01 22.27
CA ASP A 107 7.10 -6.05 23.22
C ASP A 107 5.70 -6.61 22.92
N VAL A 108 4.72 -5.73 22.65
CA VAL A 108 3.37 -6.15 22.25
C VAL A 108 3.36 -6.84 20.88
N LEU A 109 4.14 -6.35 19.91
CA LEU A 109 4.24 -7.01 18.61
C LEU A 109 4.76 -8.44 18.72
N ARG A 110 5.72 -8.70 19.62
CA ARG A 110 6.30 -10.04 19.84
C ARG A 110 5.33 -11.06 20.44
N GLU A 111 4.17 -10.62 20.94
CA GLU A 111 3.10 -11.55 21.34
C GLU A 111 2.51 -12.30 20.15
N GLU A 112 2.54 -11.69 18.95
CA GLU A 112 1.91 -12.23 17.75
C GLU A 112 2.88 -12.44 16.56
N PHE A 113 4.06 -11.81 16.57
CA PHE A 113 5.03 -11.81 15.48
C PHE A 113 6.44 -12.14 15.97
N SER A 114 7.15 -12.99 15.24
CA SER A 114 8.59 -13.17 15.40
C SER A 114 9.38 -11.95 14.91
N ASP A 115 10.62 -11.79 15.34
CA ASP A 115 11.47 -10.68 14.89
C ASP A 115 11.63 -10.61 13.36
N PRO A 116 11.80 -11.70 12.59
CA PRO A 116 11.78 -11.66 11.13
C PRO A 116 10.46 -11.14 10.55
N GLU A 117 9.32 -11.53 11.13
CA GLU A 117 8.00 -11.03 10.69
C GLU A 117 7.81 -9.54 11.01
N ILE A 118 8.33 -9.07 12.15
CA ILE A 118 8.32 -7.63 12.49
C ILE A 118 9.16 -6.83 11.48
N VAL A 119 10.32 -7.35 11.09
CA VAL A 119 11.16 -6.72 10.04
C VAL A 119 10.39 -6.65 8.72
N GLU A 120 9.78 -7.75 8.29
CA GLU A 120 9.02 -7.79 7.04
C GLU A 120 7.79 -6.86 7.08
N LEU A 121 7.04 -6.87 8.18
CA LEU A 121 5.89 -5.98 8.37
C LEU A 121 6.32 -4.51 8.32
N THR A 122 7.47 -4.19 8.90
CA THR A 122 8.06 -2.83 8.83
C THR A 122 8.42 -2.46 7.39
N MET A 123 9.08 -3.37 6.66
CA MET A 123 9.40 -3.15 5.24
C MET A 123 8.13 -2.95 4.41
N TRP A 124 7.11 -3.79 4.62
CA TRP A 124 5.83 -3.67 3.93
C TRP A 124 5.13 -2.34 4.21
N ALA A 125 5.02 -1.95 5.49
CA ALA A 125 4.37 -0.71 5.88
C ALA A 125 5.06 0.53 5.29
N LEU A 126 6.40 0.57 5.33
CA LEU A 126 7.19 1.67 4.73
C LEU A 126 7.09 1.68 3.20
N PHE A 127 7.08 0.52 2.56
CA PHE A 127 6.87 0.40 1.12
C PHE A 127 5.47 0.91 0.74
N MET A 128 4.44 0.52 1.47
CA MET A 128 3.07 1.01 1.26
C MET A 128 2.95 2.51 1.50
N TYR A 129 3.58 3.01 2.55
CA TYR A 129 3.61 4.46 2.80
C TYR A 129 4.25 5.22 1.62
N ALA A 130 5.39 4.76 1.13
CA ALA A 130 6.07 5.36 -0.01
C ALA A 130 5.20 5.31 -1.28
N SER A 131 4.55 4.17 -1.57
CA SER A 131 3.63 4.00 -2.70
C SER A 131 2.43 4.95 -2.61
N GLN A 132 1.82 5.03 -1.44
CA GLN A 132 0.64 5.87 -1.22
C GLN A 132 0.99 7.36 -1.19
N ALA A 133 2.12 7.73 -0.61
CA ALA A 133 2.64 9.10 -0.66
C ALA A 133 2.95 9.53 -2.10
N PHE A 134 3.50 8.64 -2.93
CA PHE A 134 3.69 8.88 -4.36
C PHE A 134 2.34 9.15 -5.05
N GLY A 135 1.33 8.29 -4.82
CA GLY A 135 0.00 8.46 -5.40
C GLY A 135 -0.68 9.76 -4.96
N ALA A 136 -0.55 10.15 -3.70
CA ALA A 136 -1.06 11.42 -3.17
C ALA A 136 -0.30 12.62 -3.75
N ALA A 137 1.03 12.55 -3.77
CA ALA A 137 1.88 13.63 -4.26
C ALA A 137 1.64 13.95 -5.74
N LEU A 138 1.43 12.93 -6.57
CA LEU A 138 1.19 13.09 -8.01
C LEU A 138 -0.29 13.19 -8.36
N ARG A 139 -1.19 13.13 -7.38
CA ARG A 139 -2.65 13.17 -7.56
C ARG A 139 -3.13 12.09 -8.53
N VAL A 140 -2.70 10.85 -8.31
CA VAL A 140 -3.24 9.73 -9.08
C VAL A 140 -4.76 9.69 -8.87
N PRO A 141 -5.57 9.70 -9.94
CA PRO A 141 -7.02 9.69 -9.82
C PRO A 141 -7.51 8.42 -9.11
N ALA A 142 -8.69 8.48 -8.51
CA ALA A 142 -9.32 7.28 -7.95
C ALA A 142 -9.47 6.22 -9.03
N ALA A 143 -9.28 4.96 -8.63
CA ALA A 143 -9.47 3.82 -9.52
C ALA A 143 -10.92 3.77 -10.03
N ASP A 144 -11.08 3.52 -11.31
CA ASP A 144 -12.37 3.22 -11.92
C ASP A 144 -12.84 1.79 -11.58
N ASP A 145 -14.00 1.41 -12.07
CA ASP A 145 -14.58 0.10 -11.73
C ASP A 145 -13.82 -1.06 -12.40
N GLU A 146 -13.22 -0.86 -13.58
CA GLU A 146 -12.40 -1.85 -14.26
C GLU A 146 -11.08 -2.10 -13.49
N GLU A 147 -10.44 -1.02 -13.04
CA GLU A 147 -9.22 -1.08 -12.22
C GLU A 147 -9.48 -1.77 -10.88
N LYS A 148 -10.61 -1.50 -10.22
CA LYS A 148 -11.01 -2.19 -8.97
C LYS A 148 -11.23 -3.68 -9.17
N VAL A 149 -11.91 -4.05 -10.27
CA VAL A 149 -12.15 -5.46 -10.61
C VAL A 149 -10.84 -6.17 -10.91
N ALA A 150 -9.95 -5.56 -11.71
CA ALA A 150 -8.64 -6.10 -12.03
C ALA A 150 -7.79 -6.30 -10.76
N TYR A 151 -7.79 -5.32 -9.86
CA TYR A 151 -7.11 -5.43 -8.56
C TYR A 151 -7.64 -6.58 -7.71
N ALA A 152 -8.97 -6.71 -7.61
CA ALA A 152 -9.58 -7.79 -6.84
C ALA A 152 -9.30 -9.18 -7.44
N GLN A 153 -9.15 -9.28 -8.76
CA GLN A 153 -8.81 -10.52 -9.46
C GLN A 153 -7.34 -10.90 -9.26
N SER A 154 -6.41 -9.93 -9.36
CA SER A 154 -4.98 -10.19 -9.14
C SER A 154 -4.73 -10.77 -7.74
N ARG A 155 -5.43 -10.28 -6.74
CA ARG A 155 -5.34 -10.82 -5.37
C ARG A 155 -5.86 -12.24 -5.21
N ARG A 156 -6.83 -12.66 -6.01
CA ARG A 156 -7.40 -14.02 -5.95
C ARG A 156 -6.57 -15.04 -6.72
N ALA A 157 -5.91 -14.63 -7.80
CA ALA A 157 -5.11 -15.50 -8.64
C ALA A 157 -3.84 -16.03 -7.94
N GLU A 158 -3.45 -15.41 -6.82
CA GLU A 158 -2.21 -15.68 -6.10
C GLU A 158 -2.43 -16.34 -4.72
N LEU A 159 -3.69 -16.61 -4.38
CA LEU A 159 -4.02 -17.49 -3.25
C LEU A 159 -3.88 -18.95 -3.69
N PRO A 160 -3.12 -19.80 -2.95
CA PRO A 160 -2.92 -21.19 -3.27
C PRO A 160 -4.21 -22.01 -3.23
#